data_49e78d0be3f98377bff67c60199754c0
#
_entry.id   49e78d0be3f98377bff67c60199754c0
#
_cell.length_a   1.000
_cell.length_b   1.000
_cell.length_c   1.000
_cell.angle_alpha   90.00
_cell.angle_beta   90.00
_cell.angle_gamma   90.00
#
_symmetry.space_group_name_H-M   'P 1'
#
loop_
_entity.id
_entity.type
_entity.pdbx_description
1 polymer ?
#
loop_
_entity_poly.entity_id
_entity_poly.type
_entity_poly.pdbx_seq_one_letter_code
_entity_poly.pdbx_strand_id
1 'polypeptide(L)'
;MLKNKKAIATISVLLIIFLLYNIFFTNNNILALSKYGSRGSEVTQIQTKLKRWGYYSGSIDGIYGSETLAAVKYFQRKNGLTVDGIAGKKTLEAMGIFNSSGNSNSSNSTSSSDLNLLARTVYSEARGEPYAGQVAVAAVVLNRVKSSSFPNTIAGVIYQKGAFTAVSDGQINLTPNQTAYNAARDALNGWDPSYGSIYYFNPNTATNAWIWSRPHVVTIGKHRFCK
;
A
#
# COMPACT_ATOMS: atom_id res chain seq x y z
N MET A 1 29.83 -20.43 55.67
CA MET A 1 29.07 -19.21 55.25
C MET A 1 29.71 -18.45 54.08
N LEU A 2 31.00 -18.44 53.85
CA LEU A 2 31.64 -17.70 52.72
C LEU A 2 31.44 -18.33 51.34
N LYS A 3 31.28 -19.66 51.21
CA LYS A 3 31.06 -20.32 49.89
C LYS A 3 29.74 -19.92 49.20
N ASN A 4 28.68 -19.72 49.99
CA ASN A 4 27.37 -19.32 49.44
C ASN A 4 27.35 -17.86 48.94
N LYS A 5 28.12 -16.95 49.55
CA LYS A 5 28.18 -15.55 49.09
C LYS A 5 28.87 -15.40 47.72
N LYS A 6 29.92 -16.21 47.45
CA LYS A 6 30.60 -16.22 46.14
C LYS A 6 29.72 -16.82 45.06
N ALA A 7 28.95 -17.87 45.34
CA ALA A 7 28.02 -18.47 44.40
C ALA A 7 26.86 -17.52 44.06
N ILE A 8 26.32 -16.79 45.03
CA ILE A 8 25.27 -15.79 44.82
C ILE A 8 25.79 -14.63 43.95
N ALA A 9 27.01 -14.16 44.23
CA ALA A 9 27.62 -13.08 43.43
C ALA A 9 27.84 -13.49 41.96
N THR A 10 28.30 -14.72 41.70
CA THR A 10 28.47 -15.20 40.32
C THR A 10 27.16 -15.38 39.60
N ILE A 11 26.10 -15.85 40.24
CA ILE A 11 24.75 -15.98 39.62
C ILE A 11 24.18 -14.59 39.31
N SER A 12 24.37 -13.61 40.20
CA SER A 12 23.92 -12.23 39.95
C SER A 12 24.63 -11.60 38.77
N VAL A 13 25.93 -11.81 38.59
CA VAL A 13 26.70 -11.30 37.46
C VAL A 13 26.24 -11.96 36.15
N LEU A 14 25.99 -13.27 36.13
CA LEU A 14 25.49 -13.99 34.98
C LEU A 14 24.07 -13.51 34.58
N LEU A 15 23.20 -13.24 35.55
CA LEU A 15 21.87 -12.67 35.34
C LEU A 15 21.94 -11.25 34.74
N ILE A 16 22.84 -10.42 35.21
CA ILE A 16 23.07 -9.07 34.68
C ILE A 16 23.59 -9.14 33.24
N ILE A 17 24.55 -10.02 32.97
CA ILE A 17 25.08 -10.24 31.60
C ILE A 17 23.96 -10.75 30.67
N PHE A 18 23.14 -11.68 31.14
CA PHE A 18 21.99 -12.19 30.36
C PHE A 18 20.93 -11.11 30.10
N LEU A 19 20.65 -10.24 31.10
CA LEU A 19 19.77 -9.09 30.93
C LEU A 19 20.33 -8.07 29.94
N LEU A 20 21.63 -7.74 30.07
CA LEU A 20 22.32 -6.83 29.14
C LEU A 20 22.39 -7.41 27.73
N TYR A 21 22.60 -8.74 27.58
CA TYR A 21 22.56 -9.44 26.31
C TYR A 21 21.17 -9.32 25.68
N ASN A 22 20.09 -9.58 26.43
CA ASN A 22 18.73 -9.41 25.92
C ASN A 22 18.43 -7.95 25.55
N ILE A 23 18.83 -6.96 26.34
CA ILE A 23 18.65 -5.54 26.03
C ILE A 23 19.41 -5.17 24.74
N PHE A 24 20.62 -5.69 24.55
CA PHE A 24 21.42 -5.42 23.36
C PHE A 24 20.83 -6.08 22.09
N PHE A 25 20.26 -7.30 22.22
CA PHE A 25 19.66 -8.01 21.11
C PHE A 25 18.20 -7.59 20.80
N THR A 26 17.45 -7.08 21.79
CA THR A 26 16.06 -6.64 21.56
C THR A 26 15.93 -5.23 20.98
N ASN A 27 17.00 -4.42 21.03
CA ASN A 27 16.97 -3.06 20.48
C ASN A 27 17.49 -2.92 19.05
N ASN A 28 17.84 -4.01 18.36
CA ASN A 28 18.16 -3.97 16.94
C ASN A 28 16.88 -4.01 16.08
N ASN A 29 15.96 -3.08 16.31
CA ASN A 29 15.07 -2.63 15.25
C ASN A 29 15.93 -1.85 14.24
N ILE A 30 16.69 -2.56 13.41
CA ILE A 30 17.29 -1.98 12.21
C ILE A 30 16.10 -1.55 11.38
N LEU A 31 15.78 -0.25 11.43
CA LEU A 31 14.87 0.35 10.49
C LEU A 31 15.38 -0.04 9.10
N ALA A 32 14.67 -0.91 8.42
CA ALA A 32 14.94 -1.21 7.04
C ALA A 32 15.02 0.11 6.28
N LEU A 33 16.14 0.33 5.66
CA LEU A 33 16.48 1.56 4.97
C LEU A 33 17.25 1.19 3.72
N SER A 34 16.54 1.03 2.63
CA SER A 34 17.19 0.84 1.33
C SER A 34 17.41 2.16 0.62
N LYS A 35 18.63 2.39 0.19
CA LYS A 35 19.11 3.60 -0.51
C LYS A 35 20.11 3.23 -1.59
N TYR A 36 20.55 4.20 -2.37
CA TYR A 36 21.58 4.00 -3.37
C TYR A 36 22.78 3.21 -2.81
N GLY A 37 23.16 2.14 -3.48
CA GLY A 37 24.20 1.20 -3.05
C GLY A 37 23.71 0.03 -2.21
N SER A 38 22.49 0.04 -1.66
CA SER A 38 21.91 -1.10 -0.95
C SER A 38 21.73 -2.30 -1.87
N ARG A 39 21.79 -3.52 -1.29
CA ARG A 39 21.62 -4.80 -2.01
C ARG A 39 20.80 -5.76 -1.17
N GLY A 40 20.13 -6.71 -1.84
CA GLY A 40 19.46 -7.83 -1.17
C GLY A 40 17.96 -7.90 -1.41
N SER A 41 17.29 -8.76 -0.64
CA SER A 41 15.88 -9.12 -0.84
C SER A 41 14.91 -7.95 -0.69
N GLU A 42 15.18 -6.97 0.17
CA GLU A 42 14.34 -5.78 0.30
C GLU A 42 14.39 -4.94 -0.98
N VAL A 43 15.60 -4.77 -1.59
CA VAL A 43 15.75 -4.07 -2.87
C VAL A 43 15.01 -4.80 -3.98
N THR A 44 15.10 -6.13 -4.01
CA THR A 44 14.34 -6.98 -4.94
C THR A 44 12.84 -6.76 -4.81
N GLN A 45 12.32 -6.68 -3.59
CA GLN A 45 10.90 -6.39 -3.33
C GLN A 45 10.52 -4.98 -3.81
N ILE A 46 11.34 -3.97 -3.53
CA ILE A 46 11.14 -2.59 -3.98
C ILE A 46 11.08 -2.55 -5.52
N GLN A 47 12.08 -3.11 -6.20
CA GLN A 47 12.14 -3.16 -7.67
C GLN A 47 10.93 -3.89 -8.26
N THR A 48 10.53 -5.02 -7.68
CA THR A 48 9.37 -5.80 -8.11
C THR A 48 8.10 -4.97 -8.03
N LYS A 49 7.86 -4.28 -6.92
CA LYS A 49 6.70 -3.41 -6.73
C LYS A 49 6.72 -2.24 -7.71
N LEU A 50 7.83 -1.52 -7.79
CA LEU A 50 7.98 -0.37 -8.67
C LEU A 50 7.83 -0.75 -10.15
N LYS A 51 8.37 -1.91 -10.55
CA LYS A 51 8.21 -2.43 -11.92
C LYS A 51 6.77 -2.79 -12.23
N ARG A 52 6.09 -3.49 -11.33
CA ARG A 52 4.67 -3.83 -11.45
C ARG A 52 3.80 -2.59 -11.58
N TRP A 53 4.13 -1.51 -10.90
CA TRP A 53 3.40 -0.26 -10.90
C TRP A 53 3.82 0.72 -12.00
N GLY A 54 4.77 0.33 -12.87
CA GLY A 54 5.24 1.17 -13.97
C GLY A 54 6.16 2.32 -13.57
N TYR A 55 6.69 2.32 -12.35
CA TYR A 55 7.68 3.32 -11.90
C TYR A 55 9.13 2.91 -12.23
N TYR A 56 9.36 1.65 -12.57
CA TYR A 56 10.69 1.08 -12.82
C TYR A 56 10.67 0.20 -14.07
N SER A 57 11.60 0.40 -14.99
CA SER A 57 11.75 -0.38 -16.23
C SER A 57 12.96 -1.31 -16.25
N GLY A 58 13.89 -1.13 -15.30
CA GLY A 58 15.12 -1.88 -15.22
C GLY A 58 14.96 -3.36 -14.82
N SER A 59 16.07 -4.04 -14.62
CA SER A 59 16.10 -5.43 -14.16
C SER A 59 15.85 -5.53 -12.66
N ILE A 60 15.16 -6.59 -12.24
CA ILE A 60 15.00 -6.91 -10.82
C ILE A 60 16.23 -7.69 -10.37
N ASP A 61 17.30 -6.99 -10.03
CA ASP A 61 18.64 -7.54 -9.71
C ASP A 61 19.00 -7.47 -8.22
N GLY A 62 18.13 -6.85 -7.43
CA GLY A 62 18.38 -6.65 -6.00
C GLY A 62 19.47 -5.63 -5.70
N ILE A 63 19.86 -4.79 -6.67
CA ILE A 63 20.86 -3.73 -6.51
C ILE A 63 20.18 -2.37 -6.61
N TYR A 64 20.29 -1.57 -5.56
CA TYR A 64 19.76 -0.21 -5.55
C TYR A 64 20.66 0.75 -6.33
N GLY A 65 20.61 0.68 -7.65
CA GLY A 65 21.34 1.54 -8.57
C GLY A 65 20.61 2.85 -8.87
N SER A 66 21.14 3.61 -9.86
CA SER A 66 20.58 4.89 -10.28
C SER A 66 19.14 4.81 -10.79
N GLU A 67 18.80 3.74 -11.52
CA GLU A 67 17.43 3.54 -12.00
C GLU A 67 16.46 3.26 -10.86
N THR A 68 16.85 2.43 -9.87
CA THR A 68 16.04 2.19 -8.68
C THR A 68 15.85 3.47 -7.86
N LEU A 69 16.91 4.27 -7.71
CA LEU A 69 16.85 5.59 -7.05
C LEU A 69 15.85 6.53 -7.75
N ALA A 70 15.93 6.62 -9.08
CA ALA A 70 15.01 7.44 -9.88
C ALA A 70 13.56 6.96 -9.72
N ALA A 71 13.33 5.67 -9.76
CA ALA A 71 12.02 5.05 -9.61
C ALA A 71 11.43 5.30 -8.20
N VAL A 72 12.23 5.16 -7.14
CA VAL A 72 11.79 5.46 -5.76
C VAL A 72 11.45 6.94 -5.61
N LYS A 73 12.28 7.87 -6.12
CA LYS A 73 11.96 9.30 -6.11
C LYS A 73 10.68 9.61 -6.88
N TYR A 74 10.46 8.95 -8.01
CA TYR A 74 9.22 9.11 -8.78
C TYR A 74 8.01 8.61 -8.00
N PHE A 75 8.10 7.42 -7.39
CA PHE A 75 7.07 6.88 -6.51
C PHE A 75 6.78 7.81 -5.33
N GLN A 76 7.81 8.30 -4.63
CA GLN A 76 7.67 9.22 -3.50
C GLN A 76 6.91 10.49 -3.91
N ARG A 77 7.28 11.10 -5.03
CA ARG A 77 6.62 12.30 -5.57
C ARG A 77 5.14 12.07 -5.84
N LYS A 78 4.82 10.93 -6.47
CA LYS A 78 3.44 10.59 -6.82
C LYS A 78 2.57 10.24 -5.61
N ASN A 79 3.18 9.80 -4.52
CA ASN A 79 2.47 9.42 -3.30
C ASN A 79 2.57 10.47 -2.17
N GLY A 80 3.02 11.70 -2.47
CA GLY A 80 3.09 12.78 -1.48
C GLY A 80 4.10 12.54 -0.34
N LEU A 81 5.12 11.70 -0.60
CA LEU A 81 6.18 11.40 0.35
C LEU A 81 7.37 12.35 0.18
N THR A 82 8.26 12.42 1.18
CA THR A 82 9.55 13.11 1.05
C THR A 82 10.35 12.51 -0.11
N VAL A 83 10.76 13.34 -1.08
CA VAL A 83 11.41 12.89 -2.32
C VAL A 83 12.94 12.88 -2.11
N ASP A 84 13.42 12.00 -1.24
CA ASP A 84 14.84 11.84 -0.91
C ASP A 84 15.51 10.65 -1.64
N GLY A 85 14.71 9.75 -2.19
CA GLY A 85 15.18 8.54 -2.83
C GLY A 85 15.64 7.47 -1.83
N ILE A 86 15.18 7.58 -0.58
CA ILE A 86 15.45 6.60 0.47
C ILE A 86 14.18 5.81 0.73
N ALA A 87 14.21 4.51 0.52
CA ALA A 87 13.12 3.63 0.88
C ALA A 87 13.16 3.34 2.39
N GLY A 88 12.86 4.39 3.18
CA GLY A 88 12.69 4.30 4.62
C GLY A 88 11.28 3.84 5.01
N LYS A 89 11.00 3.82 6.33
CA LYS A 89 9.75 3.29 6.91
C LYS A 89 8.51 3.76 6.16
N LYS A 90 8.31 5.07 5.98
CA LYS A 90 7.12 5.62 5.30
C LYS A 90 7.02 5.19 3.83
N THR A 91 8.15 5.11 3.14
CA THR A 91 8.19 4.68 1.74
C THR A 91 7.90 3.19 1.62
N LEU A 92 8.47 2.35 2.48
CA LEU A 92 8.22 0.91 2.53
C LEU A 92 6.78 0.60 2.93
N GLU A 93 6.23 1.32 3.91
CA GLU A 93 4.82 1.21 4.30
C GLU A 93 3.89 1.56 3.12
N ALA A 94 4.17 2.66 2.41
CA ALA A 94 3.42 3.05 1.22
C ALA A 94 3.54 2.04 0.07
N MET A 95 4.65 1.29 0.01
CA MET A 95 4.81 0.17 -0.92
C MET A 95 4.18 -1.13 -0.42
N GLY A 96 3.67 -1.19 0.81
CA GLY A 96 3.20 -2.42 1.45
C GLY A 96 4.31 -3.44 1.65
N ILE A 97 5.53 -2.99 1.90
CA ILE A 97 6.69 -3.80 2.26
C ILE A 97 6.86 -3.67 3.77
N PHE A 98 6.40 -4.71 4.50
CA PHE A 98 6.51 -4.75 5.95
C PHE A 98 7.68 -5.65 6.33
N ASN A 99 8.60 -5.14 7.14
CA ASN A 99 9.57 -6.01 7.78
C ASN A 99 8.89 -6.82 8.87
N SER A 100 8.90 -8.13 8.73
CA SER A 100 8.33 -9.10 9.67
C SER A 100 9.10 -9.21 10.99
N SER A 101 9.72 -8.12 11.47
CA SER A 101 10.43 -8.08 12.74
C SER A 101 9.87 -6.98 13.61
N GLY A 102 8.84 -7.29 14.35
CA GLY A 102 8.38 -6.45 15.47
C GLY A 102 6.88 -6.23 15.53
N ASN A 103 6.26 -6.98 16.41
CA ASN A 103 5.02 -6.69 17.13
C ASN A 103 3.83 -6.17 16.31
N SER A 104 2.97 -7.08 15.93
CA SER A 104 1.64 -6.88 15.34
C SER A 104 0.68 -6.24 16.36
N ASN A 105 0.85 -4.95 16.65
CA ASN A 105 -0.16 -4.15 17.34
C ASN A 105 -0.14 -2.72 16.77
N SER A 106 -0.49 -2.61 15.50
CA SER A 106 -1.04 -1.40 14.92
C SER A 106 -2.08 -1.82 13.89
N SER A 107 -3.32 -1.75 14.30
CA SER A 107 -4.55 -2.06 13.61
C SER A 107 -4.69 -1.26 12.32
N ASN A 108 -4.20 -1.82 11.24
CA ASN A 108 -4.70 -1.65 9.89
C ASN A 108 -4.44 -2.94 9.09
N SER A 109 -4.73 -4.09 9.69
CA SER A 109 -5.00 -5.30 8.92
C SER A 109 -6.33 -5.08 8.22
N THR A 110 -6.30 -4.55 7.01
CA THR A 110 -7.46 -4.59 6.12
C THR A 110 -7.99 -6.01 6.19
N SER A 111 -9.20 -6.17 6.68
CA SER A 111 -9.76 -7.48 6.92
C SER A 111 -9.86 -8.23 5.59
N SER A 112 -9.86 -9.57 5.63
CA SER A 112 -10.07 -10.37 4.42
C SER A 112 -11.42 -10.05 3.75
N SER A 113 -12.39 -9.57 4.53
CA SER A 113 -13.68 -9.09 4.06
C SER A 113 -13.55 -7.78 3.26
N ASP A 114 -12.73 -6.83 3.72
CA ASP A 114 -12.49 -5.57 3.01
C ASP A 114 -11.77 -5.78 1.68
N LEU A 115 -10.76 -6.65 1.65
CA LEU A 115 -10.09 -7.04 0.40
C LEU A 115 -11.07 -7.69 -0.57
N ASN A 116 -11.92 -8.59 -0.09
CA ASN A 116 -12.93 -9.26 -0.92
C ASN A 116 -13.94 -8.26 -1.48
N LEU A 117 -14.48 -7.37 -0.64
CA LEU A 117 -15.45 -6.37 -1.06
C LEU A 117 -14.84 -5.38 -2.06
N LEU A 118 -13.61 -4.92 -1.82
CA LEU A 118 -12.88 -4.05 -2.75
C LEU A 118 -12.61 -4.76 -4.09
N ALA A 119 -12.22 -6.03 -4.07
CA ALA A 119 -12.02 -6.83 -5.29
C ALA A 119 -13.32 -7.03 -6.09
N ARG A 120 -14.47 -7.23 -5.41
CA ARG A 120 -15.79 -7.29 -6.04
C ARG A 120 -16.15 -5.97 -6.73
N THR A 121 -15.88 -4.84 -6.06
CA THR A 121 -16.08 -3.51 -6.64
C THR A 121 -15.22 -3.30 -7.87
N VAL A 122 -13.93 -3.62 -7.81
CA VAL A 122 -13.03 -3.56 -8.97
C VAL A 122 -13.53 -4.43 -10.12
N TYR A 123 -13.94 -5.66 -9.82
CA TYR A 123 -14.41 -6.59 -10.84
C TYR A 123 -15.68 -6.09 -11.53
N SER A 124 -16.64 -5.59 -10.77
CA SER A 124 -17.90 -5.12 -11.31
C SER A 124 -17.77 -3.81 -12.08
N GLU A 125 -16.91 -2.90 -11.64
CA GLU A 125 -16.78 -1.55 -12.22
C GLU A 125 -15.68 -1.46 -13.30
N ALA A 126 -14.67 -2.33 -13.25
CA ALA A 126 -13.44 -2.14 -14.04
C ALA A 126 -12.86 -3.42 -14.69
N ARG A 127 -13.60 -4.55 -14.75
CA ARG A 127 -13.07 -5.82 -15.29
C ARG A 127 -12.59 -5.74 -16.75
N GLY A 128 -13.08 -4.77 -17.51
CA GLY A 128 -12.67 -4.52 -18.90
C GLY A 128 -11.60 -3.45 -19.08
N GLU A 129 -11.12 -2.88 -17.98
CA GLU A 129 -10.11 -1.82 -18.00
C GLU A 129 -8.68 -2.39 -17.96
N PRO A 130 -7.68 -1.64 -18.44
CA PRO A 130 -6.29 -1.96 -18.20
C PRO A 130 -6.01 -2.14 -16.71
N TYR A 131 -5.00 -2.93 -16.34
CA TYR A 131 -4.71 -3.25 -14.93
C TYR A 131 -4.57 -2.00 -14.05
N ALA A 132 -3.87 -0.96 -14.53
CA ALA A 132 -3.77 0.32 -13.82
C ALA A 132 -5.14 0.99 -13.61
N GLY A 133 -6.07 0.84 -14.54
CA GLY A 133 -7.44 1.35 -14.40
C GLY A 133 -8.23 0.59 -13.33
N GLN A 134 -8.03 -0.72 -13.23
CA GLN A 134 -8.61 -1.53 -12.16
C GLN A 134 -8.08 -1.12 -10.79
N VAL A 135 -6.77 -0.89 -10.67
CA VAL A 135 -6.16 -0.37 -9.42
C VAL A 135 -6.66 1.04 -9.11
N ALA A 136 -6.81 1.90 -10.12
CA ALA A 136 -7.31 3.26 -9.94
C ALA A 136 -8.73 3.30 -9.35
N VAL A 137 -9.61 2.39 -9.78
CA VAL A 137 -10.97 2.27 -9.21
C VAL A 137 -10.91 1.88 -7.73
N ALA A 138 -10.06 0.91 -7.36
CA ALA A 138 -9.84 0.56 -5.96
C ALA A 138 -9.26 1.74 -5.15
N ALA A 139 -8.30 2.46 -5.73
CA ALA A 139 -7.67 3.62 -5.11
C ALA A 139 -8.68 4.75 -4.85
N VAL A 140 -9.65 4.99 -5.76
CA VAL A 140 -10.73 5.97 -5.53
C VAL A 140 -11.56 5.61 -4.30
N VAL A 141 -11.90 4.33 -4.08
CA VAL A 141 -12.59 3.90 -2.84
C VAL A 141 -11.74 4.25 -1.62
N LEU A 142 -10.45 3.95 -1.63
CA LEU A 142 -9.54 4.22 -0.52
C LEU A 142 -9.31 5.72 -0.29
N ASN A 143 -9.29 6.52 -1.36
CA ASN A 143 -9.18 7.97 -1.28
C ASN A 143 -10.45 8.59 -0.67
N ARG A 144 -11.63 8.05 -1.00
CA ARG A 144 -12.89 8.44 -0.35
C ARG A 144 -12.87 8.12 1.14
N VAL A 145 -12.41 6.93 1.55
CA VAL A 145 -12.25 6.55 2.97
C VAL A 145 -11.37 7.54 3.74
N LYS A 146 -10.35 8.11 3.10
CA LYS A 146 -9.45 9.10 3.70
C LYS A 146 -10.01 10.53 3.71
N SER A 147 -11.05 10.80 2.93
CA SER A 147 -11.66 12.11 2.79
C SER A 147 -12.78 12.29 3.82
N SER A 148 -12.80 13.44 4.49
CA SER A 148 -13.88 13.78 5.44
C SER A 148 -15.27 13.95 4.79
N SER A 149 -15.31 14.02 3.44
CA SER A 149 -16.57 14.15 2.67
C SER A 149 -17.27 12.81 2.43
N PHE A 150 -16.69 11.69 2.84
CA PHE A 150 -17.19 10.35 2.59
C PHE A 150 -17.17 9.50 3.87
N PRO A 151 -17.88 8.37 3.89
CA PRO A 151 -17.76 7.40 4.98
C PRO A 151 -16.30 6.94 5.19
N ASN A 152 -15.90 6.71 6.44
CA ASN A 152 -14.54 6.38 6.83
C ASN A 152 -14.22 4.85 6.78
N THR A 153 -15.05 4.07 6.10
CA THR A 153 -14.85 2.62 5.90
C THR A 153 -15.05 2.23 4.44
N ILE A 154 -14.38 1.18 4.00
CA ILE A 154 -14.51 0.64 2.63
C ILE A 154 -15.97 0.27 2.34
N ALA A 155 -16.60 -0.45 3.26
CA ALA A 155 -18.01 -0.84 3.13
C ALA A 155 -18.93 0.40 3.09
N GLY A 156 -18.70 1.38 3.95
CA GLY A 156 -19.47 2.62 3.97
C GLY A 156 -19.41 3.40 2.66
N VAL A 157 -18.22 3.48 2.06
CA VAL A 157 -18.02 4.13 0.75
C VAL A 157 -18.70 3.33 -0.37
N ILE A 158 -18.53 2.01 -0.39
CA ILE A 158 -19.06 1.18 -1.49
C ILE A 158 -20.59 1.13 -1.45
N TYR A 159 -21.18 0.95 -0.27
CA TYR A 159 -22.63 0.87 -0.11
C TYR A 159 -23.33 2.22 0.04
N GLN A 160 -22.61 3.33 -0.05
CA GLN A 160 -23.24 4.66 -0.07
C GLN A 160 -24.20 4.75 -1.25
N LYS A 161 -25.41 5.25 -0.99
CA LYS A 161 -26.47 5.33 -2.01
C LYS A 161 -26.00 6.06 -3.26
N GLY A 162 -26.06 5.38 -4.40
CA GLY A 162 -25.67 5.94 -5.70
C GLY A 162 -24.17 6.08 -5.94
N ALA A 163 -23.31 5.54 -5.06
CA ALA A 163 -21.85 5.63 -5.23
C ALA A 163 -21.32 4.74 -6.34
N PHE A 164 -21.89 3.53 -6.48
CA PHE A 164 -21.50 2.54 -7.49
C PHE A 164 -22.73 1.87 -8.08
N THR A 165 -22.80 1.83 -9.41
CA THR A 165 -23.90 1.19 -10.14
C THR A 165 -23.99 -0.29 -9.84
N ALA A 166 -22.84 -0.95 -9.67
CA ALA A 166 -22.73 -2.36 -9.36
C ALA A 166 -23.45 -2.80 -8.07
N VAL A 167 -23.67 -1.89 -7.14
CA VAL A 167 -24.45 -2.16 -5.92
C VAL A 167 -25.95 -2.21 -6.24
N SER A 168 -26.44 -1.29 -7.07
CA SER A 168 -27.86 -1.19 -7.40
C SER A 168 -28.34 -2.24 -8.39
N ASP A 169 -27.45 -2.67 -9.32
CA ASP A 169 -27.76 -3.70 -10.33
C ASP A 169 -27.36 -5.12 -9.93
N GLY A 170 -26.78 -5.29 -8.72
CA GLY A 170 -26.40 -6.57 -8.17
C GLY A 170 -25.07 -7.14 -8.66
N GLN A 171 -24.36 -6.50 -9.57
CA GLN A 171 -23.06 -6.96 -10.08
C GLN A 171 -21.98 -7.05 -8.98
N ILE A 172 -22.13 -6.31 -7.88
CA ILE A 172 -21.25 -6.40 -6.71
C ILE A 172 -21.20 -7.82 -6.13
N ASN A 173 -22.20 -8.67 -6.40
CA ASN A 173 -22.25 -10.05 -5.94
C ASN A 173 -21.50 -11.04 -6.84
N LEU A 174 -21.00 -10.61 -7.99
CA LEU A 174 -20.19 -11.45 -8.87
C LEU A 174 -18.90 -11.88 -8.17
N THR A 175 -18.44 -13.10 -8.47
CA THR A 175 -17.15 -13.61 -7.98
C THR A 175 -16.00 -12.89 -8.71
N PRO A 176 -15.13 -12.16 -8.02
CA PRO A 176 -14.00 -11.47 -8.66
C PRO A 176 -12.95 -12.47 -9.14
N ASN A 177 -12.30 -12.13 -10.23
CA ASN A 177 -11.15 -12.90 -10.73
C ASN A 177 -9.85 -12.52 -9.98
N GLN A 178 -8.78 -13.29 -10.22
CA GLN A 178 -7.48 -13.04 -9.59
C GLN A 178 -6.90 -11.66 -9.92
N THR A 179 -7.17 -11.12 -11.11
CA THR A 179 -6.71 -9.78 -11.52
C THR A 179 -7.33 -8.70 -10.65
N ALA A 180 -8.63 -8.77 -10.39
CA ALA A 180 -9.33 -7.84 -9.51
C ALA A 180 -8.85 -7.93 -8.05
N TYR A 181 -8.59 -9.14 -7.54
CA TYR A 181 -7.97 -9.31 -6.22
C TYR A 181 -6.57 -8.70 -6.15
N ASN A 182 -5.76 -8.88 -7.18
CA ASN A 182 -4.43 -8.29 -7.25
C ASN A 182 -4.50 -6.77 -7.31
N ALA A 183 -5.43 -6.20 -8.10
CA ALA A 183 -5.62 -4.76 -8.21
C ALA A 183 -6.07 -4.14 -6.87
N ALA A 184 -7.05 -4.76 -6.19
CA ALA A 184 -7.48 -4.33 -4.86
C ALA A 184 -6.34 -4.38 -3.84
N ARG A 185 -5.53 -5.45 -3.85
CA ARG A 185 -4.36 -5.57 -2.97
C ARG A 185 -3.29 -4.52 -3.27
N ASP A 186 -3.01 -4.24 -4.53
CA ASP A 186 -2.03 -3.23 -4.91
C ASP A 186 -2.47 -1.82 -4.49
N ALA A 187 -3.76 -1.50 -4.61
CA ALA A 187 -4.30 -0.25 -4.09
C ALA A 187 -4.20 -0.16 -2.55
N LEU A 188 -4.53 -1.23 -1.83
CA LEU A 188 -4.36 -1.33 -0.37
C LEU A 188 -2.89 -1.18 0.05
N ASN A 189 -1.96 -1.64 -0.79
CA ASN A 189 -0.52 -1.49 -0.61
C ASN A 189 0.00 -0.11 -1.08
N GLY A 190 -0.88 0.86 -1.35
CA GLY A 190 -0.52 2.25 -1.61
C GLY A 190 -0.31 2.61 -3.08
N TRP A 191 -0.50 1.70 -4.04
CA TRP A 191 -0.47 2.12 -5.44
C TRP A 191 -1.75 2.84 -5.84
N ASP A 192 -1.64 4.13 -6.10
CA ASP A 192 -2.74 4.98 -6.58
C ASP A 192 -2.42 5.62 -7.95
N PRO A 193 -2.72 4.95 -9.05
CA PRO A 193 -2.57 5.53 -10.38
C PRO A 193 -3.60 6.62 -10.70
N SER A 194 -4.63 6.82 -9.84
CA SER A 194 -5.59 7.91 -9.95
C SER A 194 -5.09 9.23 -9.37
N TYR A 195 -3.92 9.22 -8.71
CA TYR A 195 -3.28 10.39 -8.07
C TYR A 195 -4.18 11.13 -7.08
N GLY A 196 -4.83 10.38 -6.20
CA GLY A 196 -5.69 10.91 -5.16
C GLY A 196 -7.07 11.34 -5.67
N SER A 197 -7.52 10.87 -6.83
CA SER A 197 -8.87 11.14 -7.33
C SER A 197 -9.93 10.51 -6.42
N ILE A 198 -11.06 11.21 -6.27
CA ILE A 198 -12.21 10.75 -5.48
C ILE A 198 -13.44 10.48 -6.37
N TYR A 199 -13.36 10.81 -7.64
CA TYR A 199 -14.39 10.53 -8.65
C TYR A 199 -13.77 9.91 -9.90
N TYR A 200 -14.56 9.13 -10.63
CA TYR A 200 -14.28 8.71 -11.99
C TYR A 200 -15.56 8.53 -12.77
N PHE A 201 -15.48 8.58 -14.08
CA PHE A 201 -16.60 8.33 -14.99
C PHE A 201 -16.09 7.92 -16.37
N ASN A 202 -16.94 7.25 -17.12
CA ASN A 202 -16.69 6.99 -18.55
C ASN A 202 -17.28 8.15 -19.36
N PRO A 203 -16.47 8.95 -20.08
CA PRO A 203 -16.94 10.08 -20.88
C PRO A 203 -17.94 9.70 -21.97
N ASN A 204 -17.90 8.45 -22.47
CA ASN A 204 -18.79 8.01 -23.54
C ASN A 204 -20.21 7.71 -23.05
N THR A 205 -20.40 7.55 -21.72
CA THR A 205 -21.70 7.16 -21.14
C THR A 205 -22.22 8.15 -20.10
N ALA A 206 -21.36 9.04 -19.60
CA ALA A 206 -21.72 9.98 -18.56
C ALA A 206 -22.59 11.13 -19.11
N THR A 207 -23.79 11.25 -18.57
CA THR A 207 -24.77 12.29 -18.91
C THR A 207 -24.90 13.41 -17.88
N ASN A 208 -24.37 13.19 -16.67
CA ASN A 208 -24.47 14.15 -15.57
C ASN A 208 -23.47 15.29 -15.72
N ALA A 209 -23.97 16.53 -15.95
CA ALA A 209 -23.15 17.73 -16.14
C ALA A 209 -22.22 18.02 -14.97
N TRP A 210 -22.64 17.68 -13.73
CA TRP A 210 -21.84 17.91 -12.54
C TRP A 210 -20.51 17.15 -12.57
N ILE A 211 -20.48 15.88 -13.03
CA ILE A 211 -19.25 15.11 -13.07
C ILE A 211 -18.25 15.67 -14.09
N TRP A 212 -18.75 16.29 -15.16
CA TRP A 212 -17.93 16.94 -16.16
C TRP A 212 -17.25 18.23 -15.66
N SER A 213 -17.82 18.88 -14.64
CA SER A 213 -17.23 20.07 -14.00
C SER A 213 -16.10 19.75 -13.03
N ARG A 214 -15.86 18.46 -12.69
CA ARG A 214 -14.81 18.09 -11.74
C ARG A 214 -13.42 18.26 -12.33
N PRO A 215 -12.44 18.77 -11.55
CA PRO A 215 -11.05 18.92 -12.02
C PRO A 215 -10.48 17.59 -12.48
N HIS A 216 -10.13 17.49 -13.76
CA HIS A 216 -9.52 16.30 -14.35
C HIS A 216 -8.10 16.09 -13.82
N VAL A 217 -7.77 14.84 -13.49
CA VAL A 217 -6.45 14.43 -12.99
C VAL A 217 -5.74 13.55 -14.01
N VAL A 218 -6.38 12.44 -14.42
CA VAL A 218 -5.80 11.47 -15.35
C VAL A 218 -6.90 10.69 -16.06
N THR A 219 -6.62 10.23 -17.27
CA THR A 219 -7.45 9.25 -17.99
C THR A 219 -6.70 7.93 -18.07
N ILE A 220 -7.34 6.84 -17.65
CA ILE A 220 -6.79 5.48 -17.72
C ILE A 220 -7.86 4.57 -18.33
N GLY A 221 -7.54 3.94 -19.47
CA GLY A 221 -8.52 3.19 -20.23
C GLY A 221 -9.70 4.06 -20.65
N LYS A 222 -10.91 3.62 -20.35
CA LYS A 222 -12.15 4.35 -20.63
C LYS A 222 -12.56 5.32 -19.53
N HIS A 223 -11.88 5.34 -18.40
CA HIS A 223 -12.25 6.15 -17.25
C HIS A 223 -11.43 7.44 -17.14
N ARG A 224 -12.14 8.53 -16.90
CA ARG A 224 -11.61 9.83 -16.56
C ARG A 224 -11.69 10.00 -15.04
N PHE A 225 -10.53 10.18 -14.39
CA PHE A 225 -10.41 10.36 -12.95
C PHE A 225 -10.31 11.83 -12.58
N CYS A 226 -10.96 12.26 -11.48
CA CYS A 226 -11.09 13.66 -11.08
C CYS A 226 -11.23 13.86 -9.56
N LYS A 227 -11.06 15.12 -9.14
CA LYS A 227 -11.19 15.58 -7.75
C LYS A 227 -12.61 16.06 -7.45
#